data_c4011361d13a6ee856c718aadc0e36ea
#
_entry.id   c4011361d13a6ee856c718aadc0e36ea
#
_cell.length_a   1.000
_cell.length_b   1.000
_cell.length_c   1.000
_cell.angle_alpha   90.00
_cell.angle_beta   90.00
_cell.angle_gamma   90.00
#
_symmetry.space_group_name_H-M   'P 1'
#
loop_
_entity.id
_entity.type
_entity.pdbx_description
1 polymer ?
#
loop_
_entity_poly.entity_id
_entity_poly.type
_entity_poly.pdbx_seq_one_letter_code
_entity_poly.pdbx_strand_id
1 'polypeptide(L)'
;MKKINIYYILALLFAISFASCEDTNENLVKNRGVAVIPEVSDIGPAYYTLDYDNSFIKFDVDLPKGQEVDNAEIQVTFKDKTAVVEEITTFPSTIKMTAADVISKLGLSASDVKLDDSFMFDVITTSGGVSSRSLSGALKVFVTCEFDPELAVGSYKAVSKDWEVEGNVTLTADPEDPFKISIAGLYAMEGGDANDNVLVLNIDPNSYKVSGAKAILGPSDPYGIGYTNFYYEPVGGLYKSCDGVFEMQIRIGIDQGSWGVMSFVFTPNDPA
;
A
#
# COMPACT_ATOMS: atom_id res chain seq x y z
N MET A 1 -7.36 42.38 68.63
CA MET A 1 -7.15 41.73 67.33
C MET A 1 -6.74 40.28 67.61
N LYS A 2 -7.63 39.28 67.29
CA LYS A 2 -7.34 37.85 67.46
C LYS A 2 -6.29 37.42 66.45
N LYS A 3 -5.13 36.95 66.88
CA LYS A 3 -4.12 36.36 65.99
C LYS A 3 -4.70 35.05 65.43
N ILE A 4 -5.08 35.04 64.17
CA ILE A 4 -5.45 33.84 63.47
C ILE A 4 -4.17 33.02 63.29
N ASN A 5 -4.17 31.79 63.80
CA ASN A 5 -2.99 30.92 63.83
C ASN A 5 -2.75 30.39 62.41
N ILE A 6 -1.64 30.75 61.82
CA ILE A 6 -1.29 30.44 60.41
C ILE A 6 -1.34 28.92 60.10
N TYR A 7 -1.23 28.10 61.12
CA TYR A 7 -1.33 26.64 61.05
C TYR A 7 -2.76 26.17 60.69
N TYR A 8 -3.82 26.91 61.10
CA TYR A 8 -5.18 26.55 60.73
C TYR A 8 -5.47 26.89 59.28
N ILE A 9 -4.86 27.95 58.74
CA ILE A 9 -4.99 28.33 57.33
C ILE A 9 -4.23 27.31 56.45
N LEU A 10 -3.02 26.87 56.85
CA LEU A 10 -2.26 25.86 56.15
C LEU A 10 -2.98 24.50 56.17
N ALA A 11 -3.55 24.08 57.33
CA ALA A 11 -4.29 22.84 57.42
C ALA A 11 -5.58 22.84 56.56
N LEU A 12 -6.26 24.00 56.49
CA LEU A 12 -7.45 24.17 55.64
C LEU A 12 -7.09 24.11 54.13
N LEU A 13 -5.99 24.73 53.73
CA LEU A 13 -5.45 24.62 52.35
C LEU A 13 -5.04 23.21 51.97
N PHE A 14 -4.48 22.48 52.92
CA PHE A 14 -4.07 21.06 52.69
C PHE A 14 -5.28 20.12 52.59
N ALA A 15 -6.37 20.40 53.36
CA ALA A 15 -7.59 19.61 53.29
C ALA A 15 -8.38 19.82 51.95
N ILE A 16 -8.25 20.98 51.33
CA ILE A 16 -8.91 21.28 50.04
C ILE A 16 -8.20 20.61 48.86
N SER A 17 -6.88 20.35 48.97
CA SER A 17 -6.10 19.69 47.90
C SER A 17 -6.41 18.20 47.75
N PHE A 18 -7.04 17.53 48.72
CA PHE A 18 -7.46 16.14 48.60
C PHE A 18 -8.89 15.92 48.10
N ALA A 19 -9.67 16.97 47.96
CA ALA A 19 -11.07 16.89 47.48
C ALA A 19 -11.19 17.04 45.95
N SER A 20 -10.06 17.17 45.21
CA SER A 20 -10.08 17.43 43.77
C SER A 20 -9.68 16.22 42.91
N CYS A 21 -9.93 15.03 43.37
CA CYS A 21 -9.86 13.85 42.51
C CYS A 21 -11.14 13.02 42.74
N GLU A 22 -12.29 13.57 42.36
CA GLU A 22 -13.39 12.72 41.98
C GLU A 22 -13.17 12.35 40.51
N ASP A 23 -13.05 11.05 40.28
CA ASP A 23 -12.97 10.44 38.94
C ASP A 23 -14.22 10.77 38.12
N THR A 24 -14.21 11.91 37.48
CA THR A 24 -15.20 12.23 36.44
C THR A 24 -14.93 11.48 35.13
N ASN A 25 -13.97 10.56 35.12
CA ASN A 25 -13.60 9.79 33.93
C ASN A 25 -14.37 8.47 33.74
N GLU A 26 -15.17 8.04 34.72
CA GLU A 26 -15.90 6.76 34.56
C GLU A 26 -17.01 6.80 33.47
N ASN A 27 -17.47 7.96 33.04
CA ASN A 27 -18.55 8.05 32.05
C ASN A 27 -18.09 8.35 30.62
N LEU A 28 -16.87 8.74 30.40
CA LEU A 28 -16.35 9.00 29.06
C LEU A 28 -15.96 7.74 28.27
N VAL A 29 -15.75 6.64 28.97
CA VAL A 29 -15.35 5.35 28.35
C VAL A 29 -16.54 4.43 28.14
N LYS A 30 -17.64 4.54 28.92
CA LYS A 30 -18.79 3.64 28.86
C LYS A 30 -19.63 3.76 27.56
N ASN A 31 -19.46 4.83 26.79
CA ASN A 31 -20.20 5.03 25.53
C ASN A 31 -19.29 5.01 24.29
N ARG A 32 -18.02 4.69 24.44
CA ARG A 32 -17.18 4.39 23.27
C ARG A 32 -17.31 2.89 23.00
N GLY A 33 -18.17 2.53 22.05
CA GLY A 33 -18.19 1.19 21.52
C GLY A 33 -16.76 0.77 21.13
N VAL A 34 -16.38 -0.44 21.44
CA VAL A 34 -15.11 -1.00 20.94
C VAL A 34 -15.32 -1.22 19.46
N ALA A 35 -14.59 -0.45 18.63
CA ALA A 35 -14.59 -0.65 17.19
C ALA A 35 -14.04 -2.05 16.89
N VAL A 36 -14.81 -2.89 16.26
CA VAL A 36 -14.33 -4.16 15.73
C VAL A 36 -13.73 -3.90 14.35
N ILE A 37 -12.43 -4.12 14.24
CA ILE A 37 -11.70 -3.93 12.99
C ILE A 37 -11.72 -5.26 12.26
N PRO A 38 -12.33 -5.37 11.06
CA PRO A 38 -12.34 -6.59 10.28
C PRO A 38 -10.94 -6.91 9.75
N GLU A 39 -10.66 -8.18 9.57
CA GLU A 39 -9.47 -8.70 8.89
C GLU A 39 -9.82 -8.94 7.42
N VAL A 40 -9.11 -8.28 6.51
CA VAL A 40 -9.25 -8.50 5.06
C VAL A 40 -8.03 -9.29 4.58
N SER A 41 -8.29 -10.44 3.97
CA SER A 41 -7.25 -11.40 3.53
C SER A 41 -7.58 -12.00 2.17
N ASP A 42 -6.69 -12.84 1.65
CA ASP A 42 -6.83 -13.59 0.39
C ASP A 42 -7.27 -12.72 -0.79
N ILE A 43 -6.70 -11.52 -0.84
CA ILE A 43 -6.99 -10.52 -1.87
C ILE A 43 -6.40 -10.98 -3.20
N GLY A 44 -7.25 -11.18 -4.20
CA GLY A 44 -6.77 -11.50 -5.54
C GLY A 44 -7.85 -11.85 -6.54
N PRO A 45 -7.92 -11.15 -7.67
CA PRO A 45 -7.17 -9.95 -8.01
C PRO A 45 -7.65 -8.72 -7.24
N ALA A 46 -6.77 -7.69 -7.13
CA ALA A 46 -7.05 -6.41 -6.47
C ALA A 46 -7.07 -5.25 -7.47
N TYR A 47 -7.48 -5.52 -8.70
CA TYR A 47 -7.62 -4.54 -9.77
C TYR A 47 -8.79 -4.91 -10.68
N TYR A 48 -9.30 -3.92 -11.42
CA TYR A 48 -10.23 -4.13 -12.51
C TYR A 48 -9.54 -3.89 -13.86
N THR A 49 -9.92 -4.66 -14.87
CA THR A 49 -9.56 -4.40 -16.26
C THR A 49 -10.71 -3.69 -16.97
N LEU A 50 -10.48 -3.26 -18.22
CA LEU A 50 -11.52 -2.61 -19.03
C LEU A 50 -12.62 -3.56 -19.50
N ASP A 51 -12.44 -4.88 -19.36
CA ASP A 51 -13.52 -5.88 -19.51
C ASP A 51 -14.34 -5.93 -18.21
N TYR A 52 -15.17 -4.91 -18.00
CA TYR A 52 -15.90 -4.72 -16.75
C TYR A 52 -16.87 -5.85 -16.38
N ASP A 53 -17.36 -6.59 -17.36
CA ASP A 53 -18.30 -7.70 -17.14
C ASP A 53 -17.59 -8.95 -16.57
N ASN A 54 -16.35 -9.20 -17.00
CA ASN A 54 -15.57 -10.35 -16.59
C ASN A 54 -14.52 -10.02 -15.52
N SER A 55 -14.09 -8.76 -15.45
CA SER A 55 -13.15 -8.30 -14.44
C SER A 55 -13.79 -8.28 -13.06
N PHE A 56 -13.15 -8.91 -12.08
CA PHE A 56 -13.65 -8.98 -10.70
C PHE A 56 -12.51 -8.81 -9.69
N ILE A 57 -12.88 -8.37 -8.50
CA ILE A 57 -12.03 -8.48 -7.31
C ILE A 57 -12.57 -9.57 -6.42
N LYS A 58 -11.66 -10.16 -5.63
CA LYS A 58 -12.00 -11.14 -4.61
C LYS A 58 -11.18 -10.89 -3.35
N PHE A 59 -11.80 -11.03 -2.19
CA PHE A 59 -11.12 -11.00 -0.89
C PHE A 59 -11.99 -11.67 0.18
N ASP A 60 -11.36 -12.11 1.25
CA ASP A 60 -12.05 -12.65 2.41
C ASP A 60 -12.14 -11.59 3.50
N VAL A 61 -13.27 -11.58 4.21
CA VAL A 61 -13.53 -10.72 5.37
C VAL A 61 -13.81 -11.60 6.57
N ASP A 62 -13.03 -11.45 7.63
CA ASP A 62 -13.24 -12.14 8.91
C ASP A 62 -13.19 -11.15 10.07
N LEU A 63 -13.57 -11.62 11.25
CA LEU A 63 -13.49 -10.86 12.48
C LEU A 63 -12.35 -11.39 13.36
N PRO A 64 -11.67 -10.52 14.11
CA PRO A 64 -10.71 -10.95 15.11
C PRO A 64 -11.34 -11.93 16.08
N LYS A 65 -10.56 -12.94 16.52
CA LYS A 65 -11.02 -14.01 17.37
C LYS A 65 -11.78 -13.50 18.60
N GLY A 66 -13.02 -13.99 18.76
CA GLY A 66 -13.88 -13.65 19.90
C GLY A 66 -14.57 -12.29 19.81
N GLN A 67 -14.48 -11.62 18.67
CA GLN A 67 -15.25 -10.41 18.38
C GLN A 67 -16.53 -10.77 17.62
N GLU A 68 -17.58 -10.01 17.87
CA GLU A 68 -18.87 -10.13 17.19
C GLU A 68 -19.36 -8.75 16.75
N VAL A 69 -20.08 -8.71 15.65
CA VAL A 69 -20.72 -7.50 15.12
C VAL A 69 -22.17 -7.85 14.74
N ASP A 70 -23.03 -6.84 14.69
CA ASP A 70 -24.41 -7.03 14.23
C ASP A 70 -24.42 -7.33 12.72
N ASN A 71 -23.64 -6.55 11.96
CA ASN A 71 -23.38 -6.71 10.53
C ASN A 71 -22.10 -6.00 10.11
N ALA A 72 -21.69 -6.22 8.87
CA ALA A 72 -20.74 -5.36 8.19
C ALA A 72 -21.26 -4.98 6.80
N GLU A 73 -20.85 -3.84 6.31
CA GLU A 73 -21.16 -3.35 4.97
C GLU A 73 -19.86 -3.11 4.21
N ILE A 74 -19.86 -3.46 2.91
CA ILE A 74 -18.80 -3.05 2.00
C ILE A 74 -19.28 -1.80 1.29
N GLN A 75 -18.64 -0.71 1.60
CA GLN A 75 -18.87 0.59 0.96
C GLN A 75 -17.78 0.85 -0.07
N VAL A 76 -18.19 1.26 -1.27
CA VAL A 76 -17.25 1.66 -2.31
C VAL A 76 -17.36 3.16 -2.56
N THR A 77 -16.21 3.81 -2.72
CA THR A 77 -16.10 5.22 -3.08
C THR A 77 -15.32 5.33 -4.39
N PHE A 78 -15.87 6.07 -5.34
CA PHE A 78 -15.25 6.42 -6.60
C PHE A 78 -15.42 7.92 -6.83
N LYS A 79 -14.31 8.67 -6.82
CA LYS A 79 -14.33 10.15 -6.87
C LYS A 79 -15.22 10.72 -5.75
N ASP A 80 -16.32 11.35 -6.11
CA ASP A 80 -17.31 11.96 -5.19
C ASP A 80 -18.53 11.06 -4.92
N LYS A 81 -18.60 9.89 -5.51
CA LYS A 81 -19.72 8.95 -5.36
C LYS A 81 -19.38 7.83 -4.36
N THR A 82 -20.34 7.49 -3.55
CA THR A 82 -20.23 6.41 -2.55
C THR A 82 -21.50 5.58 -2.54
N ALA A 83 -21.37 4.26 -2.47
CA ALA A 83 -22.48 3.33 -2.36
C ALA A 83 -22.13 2.12 -1.50
N VAL A 84 -23.11 1.53 -0.82
CA VAL A 84 -23.01 0.20 -0.22
C VAL A 84 -23.20 -0.83 -1.33
N VAL A 85 -22.22 -1.71 -1.50
CA VAL A 85 -22.21 -2.70 -2.57
C VAL A 85 -22.53 -4.10 -2.08
N GLU A 86 -22.29 -4.39 -0.79
CA GLU A 86 -22.56 -5.69 -0.18
C GLU A 86 -22.83 -5.52 1.31
N GLU A 87 -23.68 -6.39 1.88
CA GLU A 87 -23.94 -6.53 3.31
C GLU A 87 -23.48 -7.91 3.78
N ILE A 88 -22.73 -7.97 4.89
CA ILE A 88 -22.17 -9.20 5.46
C ILE A 88 -22.79 -9.42 6.83
N THR A 89 -23.46 -10.56 7.01
CA THR A 89 -24.09 -10.95 8.28
C THR A 89 -23.46 -12.21 8.89
N THR A 90 -22.58 -12.88 8.15
CA THR A 90 -21.88 -14.11 8.60
C THR A 90 -20.40 -13.99 8.32
N PHE A 91 -19.56 -14.47 9.23
CA PHE A 91 -18.10 -14.44 9.15
C PHE A 91 -17.51 -15.83 9.40
N PRO A 92 -16.42 -16.23 8.71
CA PRO A 92 -15.80 -15.49 7.59
C PRO A 92 -16.70 -15.43 6.35
N SER A 93 -16.49 -14.44 5.47
CA SER A 93 -17.23 -14.29 4.22
C SER A 93 -16.28 -13.99 3.06
N THR A 94 -16.45 -14.71 1.95
CA THR A 94 -15.72 -14.45 0.71
C THR A 94 -16.52 -13.50 -0.17
N ILE A 95 -15.93 -12.38 -0.50
CA ILE A 95 -16.52 -11.34 -1.32
C ILE A 95 -15.96 -11.46 -2.74
N LYS A 96 -16.86 -11.45 -3.73
CA LYS A 96 -16.49 -11.38 -5.15
C LYS A 96 -17.41 -10.38 -5.86
N MET A 97 -16.83 -9.36 -6.47
CA MET A 97 -17.59 -8.30 -7.14
C MET A 97 -17.01 -8.02 -8.51
N THR A 98 -17.87 -7.99 -9.54
CA THR A 98 -17.45 -7.55 -10.88
C THR A 98 -17.35 -6.02 -10.93
N ALA A 99 -16.55 -5.51 -11.85
CA ALA A 99 -16.46 -4.07 -12.07
C ALA A 99 -17.82 -3.50 -12.52
N ALA A 100 -18.55 -4.22 -13.38
CA ALA A 100 -19.88 -3.83 -13.85
C ALA A 100 -20.89 -3.67 -12.70
N ASP A 101 -20.91 -4.62 -11.74
CA ASP A 101 -21.80 -4.53 -10.58
C ASP A 101 -21.51 -3.29 -9.73
N VAL A 102 -20.22 -3.03 -9.46
CA VAL A 102 -19.78 -1.88 -8.67
C VAL A 102 -20.12 -0.56 -9.37
N ILE A 103 -19.83 -0.46 -10.67
CA ILE A 103 -20.14 0.70 -11.50
C ILE A 103 -21.65 0.97 -11.49
N SER A 104 -22.45 -0.07 -11.65
CA SER A 104 -23.92 0.04 -11.63
C SER A 104 -24.44 0.51 -10.26
N LYS A 105 -23.93 -0.04 -9.16
CA LYS A 105 -24.34 0.36 -7.78
C LYS A 105 -23.96 1.80 -7.45
N LEU A 106 -22.88 2.31 -8.02
CA LEU A 106 -22.51 3.74 -7.93
C LEU A 106 -23.35 4.67 -8.81
N GLY A 107 -24.25 4.12 -9.64
CA GLY A 107 -25.02 4.88 -10.61
C GLY A 107 -24.15 5.53 -11.67
N LEU A 108 -23.09 4.82 -12.09
CA LEU A 108 -22.15 5.20 -13.14
C LEU A 108 -22.42 4.38 -14.41
N SER A 109 -21.86 4.85 -15.52
CA SER A 109 -21.73 4.08 -16.76
C SER A 109 -20.27 3.63 -16.94
N ALA A 110 -20.03 2.63 -17.78
CA ALA A 110 -18.67 2.18 -18.12
C ALA A 110 -17.77 3.31 -18.65
N SER A 111 -18.35 4.28 -19.36
CA SER A 111 -17.61 5.43 -19.90
C SER A 111 -17.14 6.45 -18.85
N ASP A 112 -17.67 6.40 -17.64
CA ASP A 112 -17.27 7.28 -16.53
C ASP A 112 -15.98 6.79 -15.82
N VAL A 113 -15.61 5.53 -16.08
CA VAL A 113 -14.45 4.86 -15.50
C VAL A 113 -13.37 4.70 -16.57
N LYS A 114 -12.13 5.04 -16.22
CA LYS A 114 -11.00 5.06 -17.15
C LYS A 114 -9.81 4.32 -16.55
N LEU A 115 -8.83 4.02 -17.38
CA LEU A 115 -7.52 3.56 -16.92
C LEU A 115 -6.95 4.53 -15.89
N ASP A 116 -6.23 3.99 -14.93
CA ASP A 116 -5.65 4.68 -13.77
C ASP A 116 -6.67 5.24 -12.75
N ASP A 117 -7.96 5.15 -13.02
CA ASP A 117 -8.97 5.40 -12.00
C ASP A 117 -8.86 4.37 -10.86
N SER A 118 -9.35 4.71 -9.69
CA SER A 118 -9.36 3.79 -8.56
C SER A 118 -10.65 3.85 -7.75
N PHE A 119 -11.06 2.69 -7.26
CA PHE A 119 -12.14 2.52 -6.30
C PHE A 119 -11.54 2.29 -4.90
N MET A 120 -12.13 2.91 -3.89
CA MET A 120 -11.80 2.63 -2.49
C MET A 120 -12.92 1.80 -1.89
N PHE A 121 -12.61 0.59 -1.48
CA PHE A 121 -13.51 -0.29 -0.74
C PHE A 121 -13.21 -0.19 0.74
N ASP A 122 -14.24 -0.03 1.54
CA ASP A 122 -14.13 0.03 3.00
C ASP A 122 -15.09 -1.02 3.59
N VAL A 123 -14.61 -1.81 4.52
CA VAL A 123 -15.44 -2.68 5.34
C VAL A 123 -15.84 -1.92 6.60
N ILE A 124 -17.13 -1.61 6.74
CA ILE A 124 -17.70 -0.88 7.86
C ILE A 124 -18.43 -1.90 8.74
N THR A 125 -18.00 -2.06 9.98
CA THR A 125 -18.64 -2.94 10.96
C THR A 125 -19.61 -2.16 11.84
N THR A 126 -20.74 -2.77 12.20
CA THR A 126 -21.70 -2.21 13.14
C THR A 126 -21.86 -3.12 14.35
N SER A 127 -21.70 -2.59 15.55
CA SER A 127 -21.90 -3.31 16.81
C SER A 127 -22.64 -2.43 17.82
N GLY A 128 -23.76 -2.95 18.37
CA GLY A 128 -24.61 -2.19 19.29
C GLY A 128 -25.16 -0.89 18.71
N GLY A 129 -25.43 -0.84 17.40
CA GLY A 129 -25.89 0.33 16.68
C GLY A 129 -24.82 1.40 16.42
N VAL A 130 -23.54 1.11 16.67
CA VAL A 130 -22.41 2.01 16.39
C VAL A 130 -21.61 1.44 15.22
N SER A 131 -21.51 2.22 14.15
CA SER A 131 -20.72 1.85 12.97
C SER A 131 -19.27 2.32 13.11
N SER A 132 -18.34 1.47 12.70
CA SER A 132 -16.90 1.70 12.76
C SER A 132 -16.26 1.47 11.40
N ARG A 133 -15.41 2.39 10.97
CA ARG A 133 -14.60 2.31 9.76
C ARG A 133 -13.12 2.25 10.15
N SER A 134 -12.36 1.38 9.53
CA SER A 134 -10.92 1.27 9.73
C SER A 134 -10.17 1.29 8.42
N LEU A 135 -9.04 2.00 8.40
CA LEU A 135 -8.12 1.97 7.25
C LEU A 135 -7.51 0.56 7.01
N SER A 136 -7.45 -0.28 8.05
CA SER A 136 -7.00 -1.68 7.92
C SER A 136 -8.00 -2.56 7.16
N GLY A 137 -9.28 -2.16 7.13
CA GLY A 137 -10.33 -2.81 6.34
C GLY A 137 -10.56 -2.16 4.99
N ALA A 138 -9.63 -1.31 4.52
CA ALA A 138 -9.76 -0.59 3.27
C ALA A 138 -8.89 -1.23 2.18
N LEU A 139 -9.48 -1.41 0.99
CA LEU A 139 -8.82 -1.94 -0.21
C LEU A 139 -8.92 -0.92 -1.34
N LYS A 140 -7.77 -0.48 -1.86
CA LYS A 140 -7.71 0.35 -3.06
C LYS A 140 -7.57 -0.53 -4.30
N VAL A 141 -8.53 -0.45 -5.20
CA VAL A 141 -8.63 -1.21 -6.44
C VAL A 141 -8.43 -0.27 -7.61
N PHE A 142 -7.41 -0.52 -8.43
CA PHE A 142 -7.13 0.27 -9.63
C PHE A 142 -7.82 -0.30 -10.85
N VAL A 143 -8.06 0.56 -11.84
CA VAL A 143 -8.45 0.14 -13.18
C VAL A 143 -7.19 0.13 -14.05
N THR A 144 -6.83 -1.05 -14.58
CA THR A 144 -5.57 -1.24 -15.29
C THR A 144 -5.75 -2.24 -16.45
N CYS A 145 -4.70 -2.53 -17.18
CA CYS A 145 -4.69 -3.58 -18.21
C CYS A 145 -4.34 -4.94 -17.58
N GLU A 146 -4.69 -6.02 -18.25
CA GLU A 146 -4.13 -7.33 -17.94
C GLU A 146 -2.61 -7.31 -18.09
N PHE A 147 -1.94 -8.19 -17.35
CA PHE A 147 -0.50 -8.32 -17.46
C PHE A 147 -0.13 -8.90 -18.83
N ASP A 148 0.69 -8.16 -19.56
CA ASP A 148 1.31 -8.62 -20.78
C ASP A 148 2.82 -8.82 -20.54
N PRO A 149 3.32 -10.07 -20.57
CA PRO A 149 4.73 -10.34 -20.32
C PRO A 149 5.64 -9.73 -21.40
N GLU A 150 5.16 -9.49 -22.61
CA GLU A 150 5.95 -8.87 -23.68
C GLU A 150 6.20 -7.38 -23.40
N LEU A 151 5.27 -6.72 -22.71
CA LEU A 151 5.44 -5.33 -22.27
C LEU A 151 6.36 -5.17 -21.05
N ALA A 152 6.62 -6.24 -20.31
CA ALA A 152 7.44 -6.20 -19.10
C ALA A 152 8.93 -6.43 -19.37
N VAL A 153 9.33 -6.69 -20.62
CA VAL A 153 10.70 -7.07 -21.01
C VAL A 153 11.22 -6.22 -22.17
N GLY A 154 12.52 -6.32 -22.44
CA GLY A 154 13.16 -5.62 -23.54
C GLY A 154 14.08 -4.49 -23.11
N SER A 155 14.27 -3.52 -23.97
CA SER A 155 15.11 -2.34 -23.72
C SER A 155 14.30 -1.26 -23.02
N TYR A 156 14.83 -0.75 -21.91
CA TYR A 156 14.17 0.25 -21.08
C TYR A 156 15.08 1.44 -20.82
N LYS A 157 14.50 2.62 -20.71
CA LYS A 157 15.13 3.79 -20.13
C LYS A 157 14.84 3.80 -18.63
N ALA A 158 15.89 3.75 -17.82
CA ALA A 158 15.81 3.95 -16.37
C ALA A 158 16.15 5.41 -16.05
N VAL A 159 15.36 6.05 -15.20
CA VAL A 159 15.55 7.44 -14.77
C VAL A 159 15.31 7.54 -13.26
N SER A 160 16.24 8.19 -12.56
CA SER A 160 16.03 8.67 -11.20
C SER A 160 16.40 10.15 -11.14
N LYS A 161 15.41 11.00 -10.88
CA LYS A 161 15.64 12.45 -10.70
C LYS A 161 16.25 12.76 -9.35
N ASP A 162 15.91 11.97 -8.32
CA ASP A 162 16.40 12.15 -6.96
C ASP A 162 17.89 11.79 -6.85
N TRP A 163 18.34 10.87 -7.70
CA TRP A 163 19.71 10.37 -7.78
C TRP A 163 20.50 10.94 -8.95
N GLU A 164 19.86 11.76 -9.79
CA GLU A 164 20.44 12.42 -10.97
C GLU A 164 21.11 11.44 -11.95
N VAL A 165 20.52 10.24 -12.13
CA VAL A 165 21.02 9.22 -13.04
C VAL A 165 19.96 8.83 -14.07
N GLU A 166 20.42 8.61 -15.31
CA GLU A 166 19.63 8.03 -16.38
C GLU A 166 20.47 7.16 -17.31
N GLY A 167 19.84 6.13 -17.89
CA GLY A 167 20.51 5.26 -18.87
C GLY A 167 19.61 4.17 -19.37
N ASN A 168 20.15 3.37 -20.29
CA ASN A 168 19.45 2.22 -20.84
C ASN A 168 19.81 0.96 -20.03
N VAL A 169 18.79 0.17 -19.79
CA VAL A 169 18.89 -1.14 -19.11
C VAL A 169 18.11 -2.17 -19.91
N THR A 170 18.38 -3.45 -19.65
CA THR A 170 17.67 -4.56 -20.30
C THR A 170 16.87 -5.33 -19.25
N LEU A 171 15.58 -5.50 -19.49
CA LEU A 171 14.69 -6.30 -18.68
C LEU A 171 14.45 -7.66 -19.34
N THR A 172 14.52 -8.74 -18.56
CA THR A 172 14.31 -10.11 -19.04
C THR A 172 13.46 -10.86 -18.03
N ALA A 173 12.40 -11.53 -18.52
CA ALA A 173 11.58 -12.40 -17.67
C ALA A 173 12.30 -13.71 -17.35
N ASP A 174 12.01 -14.27 -16.17
CA ASP A 174 12.39 -15.64 -15.86
C ASP A 174 11.59 -16.59 -16.76
N PRO A 175 12.23 -17.62 -17.37
CA PRO A 175 11.55 -18.55 -18.27
C PRO A 175 10.42 -19.36 -17.63
N GLU A 176 10.44 -19.52 -16.31
CA GLU A 176 9.46 -20.31 -15.56
C GLU A 176 8.40 -19.42 -14.87
N ASP A 177 8.71 -18.12 -14.71
CA ASP A 177 7.82 -17.16 -14.03
C ASP A 177 7.84 -15.80 -14.74
N PRO A 178 6.81 -15.47 -15.54
CA PRO A 178 6.75 -14.21 -16.27
C PRO A 178 6.62 -12.97 -15.36
N PHE A 179 6.26 -13.15 -14.08
CA PHE A 179 6.18 -12.07 -13.10
C PHE A 179 7.51 -11.79 -12.39
N LYS A 180 8.55 -12.55 -12.71
CA LYS A 180 9.89 -12.35 -12.18
C LYS A 180 10.82 -11.78 -13.25
N ILE A 181 11.24 -10.53 -13.04
CA ILE A 181 11.97 -9.73 -14.03
C ILE A 181 13.39 -9.45 -13.53
N SER A 182 14.38 -9.72 -14.36
CA SER A 182 15.79 -9.37 -14.12
C SER A 182 16.17 -8.12 -14.89
N ILE A 183 16.80 -7.14 -14.22
CA ILE A 183 17.29 -5.90 -14.82
C ILE A 183 18.81 -5.94 -14.88
N ALA A 184 19.36 -5.93 -16.09
CA ALA A 184 20.79 -5.85 -16.38
C ALA A 184 21.19 -4.42 -16.79
N GLY A 185 22.46 -4.06 -16.57
CA GLY A 185 23.04 -2.79 -17.01
C GLY A 185 22.97 -1.65 -16.01
N LEU A 186 22.39 -1.85 -14.83
CA LEU A 186 22.24 -0.83 -13.80
C LEU A 186 23.60 -0.27 -13.31
N TYR A 187 24.63 -1.14 -13.15
CA TYR A 187 25.94 -0.66 -12.70
C TYR A 187 26.65 0.18 -13.76
N ALA A 188 26.52 -0.19 -15.03
CA ALA A 188 27.05 0.61 -16.14
C ALA A 188 26.32 1.94 -16.29
N MET A 189 25.02 1.99 -16.02
CA MET A 189 24.23 3.22 -15.97
C MET A 189 24.75 4.19 -14.91
N GLU A 190 25.23 3.67 -13.78
CA GLU A 190 25.85 4.47 -12.70
C GLU A 190 27.29 4.92 -13.00
N GLY A 191 27.86 4.53 -14.13
CA GLY A 191 29.24 4.84 -14.53
C GLY A 191 30.27 3.78 -14.16
N GLY A 192 29.84 2.63 -13.64
CA GLY A 192 30.71 1.48 -13.42
C GLY A 192 30.98 0.67 -14.69
N ASP A 193 31.86 -0.31 -14.59
CA ASP A 193 32.15 -1.22 -15.70
C ASP A 193 30.96 -2.15 -15.97
N ALA A 194 30.70 -2.43 -17.24
CA ALA A 194 29.67 -3.40 -17.63
C ALA A 194 29.95 -4.78 -17.02
N ASN A 195 28.91 -5.40 -16.44
CA ASN A 195 28.97 -6.72 -15.84
C ASN A 195 27.63 -7.47 -15.97
N ASP A 196 27.60 -8.72 -15.53
CA ASP A 196 26.44 -9.61 -15.62
C ASP A 196 25.54 -9.56 -14.35
N ASN A 197 25.81 -8.67 -13.41
CA ASN A 197 25.00 -8.53 -12.21
C ASN A 197 23.62 -7.93 -12.52
N VAL A 198 22.60 -8.51 -11.96
CA VAL A 198 21.21 -8.13 -12.21
C VAL A 198 20.49 -7.81 -10.91
N LEU A 199 19.53 -6.90 -11.01
CA LEU A 199 18.51 -6.68 -9.99
C LEU A 199 17.28 -7.51 -10.35
N VAL A 200 16.83 -8.39 -9.43
CA VAL A 200 15.64 -9.20 -9.65
C VAL A 200 14.44 -8.56 -8.97
N LEU A 201 13.40 -8.35 -9.74
CA LEU A 201 12.09 -7.85 -9.31
C LEU A 201 11.05 -8.97 -9.38
N ASN A 202 10.10 -8.96 -8.44
CA ASN A 202 8.93 -9.83 -8.45
C ASN A 202 7.69 -8.96 -8.51
N ILE A 203 6.85 -9.17 -9.51
CA ILE A 203 5.56 -8.52 -9.69
C ILE A 203 4.51 -9.42 -9.03
N ASP A 204 3.73 -8.89 -8.09
CA ASP A 204 2.58 -9.61 -7.54
C ASP A 204 1.46 -9.65 -8.59
N PRO A 205 1.05 -10.83 -9.08
CA PRO A 205 0.03 -10.94 -10.12
C PRO A 205 -1.34 -10.42 -9.72
N ASN A 206 -1.61 -10.28 -8.43
CA ASN A 206 -2.90 -9.84 -7.91
C ASN A 206 -2.99 -8.32 -7.72
N SER A 207 -1.86 -7.63 -7.59
CA SER A 207 -1.86 -6.19 -7.26
C SER A 207 -0.89 -5.38 -8.09
N TYR A 208 -0.06 -6.03 -8.91
CA TYR A 208 1.05 -5.45 -9.67
C TYR A 208 2.05 -4.66 -8.81
N LYS A 209 2.02 -4.87 -7.50
CA LYS A 209 3.07 -4.38 -6.61
C LYS A 209 4.38 -5.08 -6.94
N VAL A 210 5.46 -4.31 -6.92
CA VAL A 210 6.79 -4.82 -7.22
C VAL A 210 7.63 -4.86 -5.96
N SER A 211 8.29 -5.98 -5.76
CA SER A 211 9.23 -6.22 -4.68
C SER A 211 10.54 -6.80 -5.23
N GLY A 212 11.55 -6.91 -4.40
CA GLY A 212 12.80 -7.55 -4.78
C GLY A 212 13.76 -7.65 -3.60
N ALA A 213 14.79 -8.46 -3.77
CA ALA A 213 15.86 -8.57 -2.80
C ALA A 213 17.01 -7.60 -3.12
N LYS A 214 17.81 -7.28 -2.12
CA LYS A 214 19.08 -6.55 -2.29
C LYS A 214 19.96 -7.27 -3.29
N ALA A 215 20.48 -6.53 -4.29
CA ALA A 215 21.41 -7.03 -5.29
C ALA A 215 22.70 -6.19 -5.29
N ILE A 216 23.86 -6.85 -5.17
CA ILE A 216 25.16 -6.20 -5.36
C ILE A 216 25.39 -6.04 -6.85
N LEU A 217 25.42 -4.81 -7.33
CA LEU A 217 25.58 -4.48 -8.74
C LEU A 217 27.03 -4.40 -9.18
N GLY A 218 27.93 -4.01 -8.25
CA GLY A 218 29.36 -3.90 -8.53
C GLY A 218 30.21 -4.09 -7.27
N PRO A 219 31.51 -4.45 -7.45
CA PRO A 219 32.43 -4.72 -6.33
C PRO A 219 32.83 -3.44 -5.59
N SER A 220 32.70 -2.28 -6.23
CA SER A 220 33.03 -0.96 -5.69
C SER A 220 31.96 0.08 -6.05
N ASP A 221 32.01 1.24 -5.41
CA ASP A 221 31.21 2.38 -5.85
C ASP A 221 31.68 2.86 -7.24
N PRO A 222 30.77 3.31 -8.12
CA PRO A 222 31.13 3.78 -9.45
C PRO A 222 31.73 5.20 -9.46
N TYR A 223 31.81 5.87 -8.31
CA TYR A 223 32.21 7.26 -8.18
C TYR A 223 33.70 7.45 -7.78
N GLY A 224 34.42 6.33 -7.57
CA GLY A 224 35.85 6.35 -7.27
C GLY A 224 36.18 6.75 -5.82
N ILE A 225 35.24 6.67 -4.90
CA ILE A 225 35.45 6.96 -3.47
C ILE A 225 36.17 5.81 -2.77
N GLY A 226 36.07 4.59 -3.33
CA GLY A 226 36.72 3.38 -2.80
C GLY A 226 35.86 2.60 -1.81
N TYR A 227 34.55 2.81 -1.83
CA TYR A 227 33.58 1.99 -1.10
C TYR A 227 33.37 0.64 -1.78
N THR A 228 32.87 -0.36 -1.01
CA THR A 228 32.73 -1.73 -1.47
C THR A 228 31.27 -2.16 -1.59
N ASN A 229 31.00 -3.09 -2.53
CA ASN A 229 29.71 -3.74 -2.73
C ASN A 229 28.56 -2.75 -2.98
N PHE A 230 28.69 -1.99 -4.07
CA PHE A 230 27.60 -1.11 -4.52
C PHE A 230 26.34 -1.93 -4.82
N TYR A 231 25.22 -1.56 -4.20
CA TYR A 231 23.98 -2.33 -4.30
C TYR A 231 22.75 -1.48 -4.50
N TYR A 232 21.75 -2.13 -5.11
CA TYR A 232 20.36 -1.69 -5.10
C TYR A 232 19.52 -2.65 -4.27
N GLU A 233 18.58 -2.09 -3.50
CA GLU A 233 17.60 -2.84 -2.72
C GLU A 233 16.21 -2.26 -2.97
N PRO A 234 15.32 -2.96 -3.72
CA PRO A 234 13.95 -2.54 -3.90
C PRO A 234 13.20 -2.47 -2.57
N VAL A 235 12.66 -1.30 -2.25
CA VAL A 235 11.83 -1.09 -1.05
C VAL A 235 10.35 -1.33 -1.38
N GLY A 236 9.97 -1.14 -2.65
CA GLY A 236 8.66 -1.38 -3.20
C GLY A 236 8.49 -0.68 -4.53
N GLY A 237 7.38 -0.93 -5.19
CA GLY A 237 7.05 -0.30 -6.46
C GLY A 237 5.71 -0.75 -7.01
N LEU A 238 5.40 -0.26 -8.20
CA LEU A 238 4.21 -0.61 -8.96
C LEU A 238 4.60 -0.84 -10.43
N TYR A 239 4.09 -1.90 -11.02
CA TYR A 239 4.12 -2.11 -12.45
C TYR A 239 2.82 -1.59 -13.09
N LYS A 240 2.93 -0.68 -14.05
CA LYS A 240 1.81 -0.15 -14.82
C LYS A 240 1.64 -1.01 -16.06
N SER A 241 0.72 -1.95 -16.01
CA SER A 241 0.57 -3.00 -17.02
C SER A 241 0.11 -2.49 -18.38
N CYS A 242 -0.53 -1.31 -18.46
CA CYS A 242 -0.94 -0.72 -19.73
C CYS A 242 0.23 -0.14 -20.56
N ASP A 243 1.23 0.36 -19.86
CA ASP A 243 2.34 1.09 -20.49
C ASP A 243 3.68 0.34 -20.34
N GLY A 244 3.71 -0.78 -19.63
CA GLY A 244 4.93 -1.51 -19.32
C GLY A 244 5.88 -0.77 -18.38
N VAL A 245 5.42 0.25 -17.64
CA VAL A 245 6.26 1.13 -16.82
C VAL A 245 6.41 0.58 -15.40
N PHE A 246 7.66 0.55 -14.90
CA PHE A 246 7.92 0.27 -13.49
C PHE A 246 8.22 1.59 -12.75
N GLU A 247 7.47 1.86 -11.69
CA GLU A 247 7.73 2.93 -10.73
C GLU A 247 8.24 2.32 -9.44
N MET A 248 9.50 2.59 -9.08
CA MET A 248 10.20 1.88 -8.01
C MET A 248 10.73 2.83 -6.95
N GLN A 249 10.72 2.37 -5.71
CA GLN A 249 11.49 2.93 -4.62
C GLN A 249 12.68 1.99 -4.35
N ILE A 250 13.90 2.48 -4.56
CA ILE A 250 15.12 1.68 -4.48
C ILE A 250 16.07 2.33 -3.49
N ARG A 251 16.51 1.56 -2.49
CA ARG A 251 17.61 1.98 -1.62
C ARG A 251 18.92 1.73 -2.32
N ILE A 252 19.75 2.77 -2.38
CA ILE A 252 21.10 2.72 -2.93
C ILE A 252 22.09 2.68 -1.77
N GLY A 253 23.07 1.81 -1.83
CA GLY A 253 24.06 1.71 -0.78
C GLY A 253 25.31 0.92 -1.13
N ILE A 254 26.14 0.78 -0.14
CA ILE A 254 27.46 0.16 -0.10
C ILE A 254 27.60 -0.55 1.25
N ASP A 255 28.66 -1.32 1.45
CA ASP A 255 28.90 -1.96 2.77
C ASP A 255 29.05 -0.93 3.90
N GLN A 256 29.56 0.24 3.61
CA GLN A 256 29.82 1.30 4.58
C GLN A 256 28.58 2.12 4.96
N GLY A 257 27.47 1.98 4.20
CA GLY A 257 26.23 2.72 4.46
C GLY A 257 25.26 2.77 3.29
N SER A 258 24.33 3.73 3.36
CA SER A 258 23.33 3.94 2.31
C SER A 258 23.11 5.44 2.08
N TRP A 259 22.88 5.82 0.85
CA TRP A 259 22.45 7.17 0.46
C TRP A 259 20.95 7.39 0.63
N GLY A 260 20.21 6.35 0.95
CA GLY A 260 18.77 6.43 1.16
C GLY A 260 17.94 5.73 0.08
N VAL A 261 16.66 6.06 0.06
CA VAL A 261 15.69 5.51 -0.91
C VAL A 261 15.41 6.56 -1.96
N MET A 262 15.57 6.17 -3.22
CA MET A 262 15.41 7.02 -4.40
C MET A 262 14.29 6.50 -5.28
N SER A 263 13.59 7.40 -5.97
CA SER A 263 12.54 7.06 -6.93
C SER A 263 13.15 6.77 -8.30
N PHE A 264 12.80 5.61 -8.86
CA PHE A 264 13.20 5.20 -10.21
C PHE A 264 11.97 4.97 -11.07
N VAL A 265 12.05 5.38 -12.32
CA VAL A 265 11.06 5.04 -13.36
C VAL A 265 11.79 4.32 -14.48
N PHE A 266 11.29 3.12 -14.82
CA PHE A 266 11.75 2.36 -15.97
C PHE A 266 10.66 2.38 -17.02
N THR A 267 10.98 2.92 -18.20
CA THR A 267 10.02 3.10 -19.31
C THR A 267 10.53 2.33 -20.52
N PRO A 268 9.68 1.55 -21.23
CA PRO A 268 10.07 0.92 -22.48
C PRO A 268 10.63 1.94 -23.47
N ASN A 269 11.73 1.60 -24.17
CA ASN A 269 12.29 2.47 -25.20
C ASN A 269 11.44 2.49 -26.47
N ASP A 270 10.80 1.36 -26.78
CA ASP A 270 9.84 1.20 -27.86
C ASP A 270 8.47 0.93 -27.24
N PRO A 271 7.61 1.95 -27.04
CA PRO A 271 6.25 1.73 -26.59
C PRO A 271 5.49 0.91 -27.66
N ALA A 272 4.74 -0.11 -27.21
CA ALA A 272 3.94 -0.99 -28.08
C ALA A 272 2.80 -0.25 -28.79
#